data_e9712988581295a7a11bae53b238fd5b
#
_entry.id   e9712988581295a7a11bae53b238fd5b
#
_cell.length_a   1.000
_cell.length_b   1.000
_cell.length_c   1.000
_cell.angle_alpha   90.00
_cell.angle_beta   90.00
_cell.angle_gamma   90.00
#
_symmetry.space_group_name_H-M   'P 1'
#
loop_
_entity.id
_entity.type
_entity.pdbx_description
1 polymer ?
#
loop_
_entity_poly.entity_id
_entity_poly.type
_entity_poly.pdbx_seq_one_letter_code
_entity_poly.pdbx_strand_id
1 'polypeptide(L)'
;MAASLALGWLAPGGLSAADDEAAVREIVRRYVDAREARDEKAIAALFTEDADQLTSSGEWRRGRAAVVQGAQASSARTEGKRTITVETVRFLGPDTALADGRYEIAAGTGGDRKMWASITLKRTAAGWRIAAIRNMLPASPARP
;
A
#
# COMPACT_ATOMS: atom_id res chain seq x y z
N MET A 1 -36.78 17.97 45.07
CA MET A 1 -36.42 16.79 44.27
C MET A 1 -35.74 17.26 43.00
N ALA A 2 -34.43 17.18 42.95
CA ALA A 2 -33.65 17.59 41.78
C ALA A 2 -33.28 16.32 41.01
N ALA A 3 -33.77 16.20 39.77
CA ALA A 3 -33.41 15.12 38.87
C ALA A 3 -32.14 15.53 38.12
N SER A 4 -31.02 14.88 38.45
CA SER A 4 -29.77 15.00 37.67
C SER A 4 -29.91 14.21 36.41
N LEU A 5 -29.96 14.89 35.26
CA LEU A 5 -29.77 14.29 33.94
C LEU A 5 -28.27 14.11 33.72
N ALA A 6 -27.81 12.86 33.81
CA ALA A 6 -26.48 12.49 33.36
C ALA A 6 -26.48 12.49 31.84
N LEU A 7 -25.84 13.51 31.21
CA LEU A 7 -25.50 13.47 29.80
C LEU A 7 -24.37 12.46 29.62
N GLY A 8 -24.72 11.28 29.11
CA GLY A 8 -23.74 10.31 28.66
C GLY A 8 -22.99 10.84 27.45
N TRP A 9 -21.72 11.11 27.59
CA TRP A 9 -20.83 11.41 26.49
C TRP A 9 -20.60 10.10 25.71
N LEU A 10 -21.25 9.97 24.56
CA LEU A 10 -20.87 9.00 23.55
C LEU A 10 -19.55 9.48 22.96
N ALA A 11 -18.45 8.85 23.35
CA ALA A 11 -17.19 9.00 22.63
C ALA A 11 -17.39 8.57 21.17
N PRO A 12 -16.92 9.34 20.17
CA PRO A 12 -16.97 8.88 18.80
C PRO A 12 -16.17 7.59 18.71
N GLY A 13 -16.82 6.49 18.33
CA GLY A 13 -16.23 5.18 18.21
C GLY A 13 -15.08 5.24 17.18
N GLY A 14 -13.84 5.28 17.65
CA GLY A 14 -12.68 5.05 16.83
C GLY A 14 -12.76 3.63 16.24
N LEU A 15 -12.33 3.46 14.99
CA LEU A 15 -12.23 2.15 14.36
C LEU A 15 -11.37 1.24 15.25
N SER A 16 -11.75 -0.03 15.37
CA SER A 16 -10.94 -1.01 16.10
C SER A 16 -9.64 -1.30 15.35
N ALA A 17 -8.63 -1.86 16.04
CA ALA A 17 -7.39 -2.28 15.39
C ALA A 17 -7.65 -3.30 14.27
N ALA A 18 -8.64 -4.18 14.41
CA ALA A 18 -9.04 -5.11 13.36
C ALA A 18 -9.65 -4.40 12.15
N ASP A 19 -10.46 -3.36 12.37
CA ASP A 19 -11.04 -2.54 11.29
C ASP A 19 -9.95 -1.76 10.56
N ASP A 20 -8.97 -1.24 11.29
CA ASP A 20 -7.81 -0.55 10.71
C ASP A 20 -6.94 -1.49 9.89
N GLU A 21 -6.70 -2.71 10.37
CA GLU A 21 -5.96 -3.70 9.59
C GLU A 21 -6.70 -4.06 8.30
N ALA A 22 -8.00 -4.27 8.36
CA ALA A 22 -8.82 -4.52 7.19
C ALA A 22 -8.77 -3.34 6.19
N ALA A 23 -8.82 -2.11 6.69
CA ALA A 23 -8.72 -0.91 5.87
C ALA A 23 -7.34 -0.79 5.18
N VAL A 24 -6.25 -1.10 5.88
CA VAL A 24 -4.90 -1.12 5.32
C VAL A 24 -4.78 -2.16 4.20
N ARG A 25 -5.25 -3.39 4.44
CA ARG A 25 -5.27 -4.46 3.42
C ARG A 25 -6.10 -4.06 2.20
N GLU A 26 -7.22 -3.39 2.41
CA GLU A 26 -8.09 -2.91 1.33
C GLU A 26 -7.39 -1.84 0.47
N ILE A 27 -6.62 -0.93 1.04
CA ILE A 27 -5.84 0.05 0.27
C ILE A 27 -4.82 -0.65 -0.63
N VAL A 28 -4.12 -1.66 -0.13
CA VAL A 28 -3.17 -2.44 -0.94
C VAL A 28 -3.88 -3.19 -2.07
N ARG A 29 -5.03 -3.80 -1.79
CA ARG A 29 -5.84 -4.46 -2.81
C ARG A 29 -6.28 -3.49 -3.91
N ARG A 30 -6.82 -2.32 -3.53
CA ARG A 30 -7.22 -1.27 -4.47
C ARG A 30 -6.06 -0.75 -5.31
N TYR A 31 -4.86 -0.70 -4.73
CA TYR A 31 -3.66 -0.32 -5.48
C TYR A 31 -3.36 -1.33 -6.59
N VAL A 32 -3.44 -2.62 -6.31
CA VAL A 32 -3.27 -3.67 -7.32
C VAL A 32 -4.34 -3.53 -8.42
N ASP A 33 -5.60 -3.40 -8.04
CA ASP A 33 -6.71 -3.28 -8.98
C ASP A 33 -6.54 -2.05 -9.90
N ALA A 34 -6.18 -0.90 -9.33
CA ALA A 34 -5.94 0.32 -10.09
C ALA A 34 -4.74 0.18 -11.06
N ARG A 35 -3.69 -0.56 -10.63
CA ARG A 35 -2.54 -0.89 -11.48
C ARG A 35 -2.93 -1.79 -12.66
N GLU A 36 -3.72 -2.83 -12.41
CA GLU A 36 -4.20 -3.74 -13.46
C GLU A 36 -5.12 -3.01 -14.45
N ALA A 37 -5.96 -2.12 -13.95
CA ALA A 37 -6.82 -1.26 -14.77
C ALA A 37 -6.08 -0.13 -15.50
N ARG A 38 -4.81 0.13 -15.16
CA ARG A 38 -4.01 1.28 -15.63
C ARG A 38 -4.69 2.62 -15.39
N ASP A 39 -5.44 2.73 -14.29
CA ASP A 39 -6.18 3.93 -13.91
C ASP A 39 -5.30 4.86 -13.09
N GLU A 40 -4.70 5.86 -13.76
CA GLU A 40 -3.82 6.86 -13.12
C GLU A 40 -4.50 7.61 -11.98
N LYS A 41 -5.77 8.00 -12.18
CA LYS A 41 -6.52 8.75 -11.18
C LYS A 41 -6.80 7.92 -9.95
N ALA A 42 -7.19 6.67 -10.15
CA ALA A 42 -7.39 5.73 -9.05
C ALA A 42 -6.08 5.44 -8.30
N ILE A 43 -4.95 5.26 -9.02
CA ILE A 43 -3.64 5.10 -8.41
C ILE A 43 -3.29 6.33 -7.58
N ALA A 44 -3.39 7.53 -8.15
CA ALA A 44 -3.05 8.79 -7.47
C ALA A 44 -3.85 8.98 -6.17
N ALA A 45 -5.14 8.62 -6.16
CA ALA A 45 -6.01 8.76 -5.00
C ALA A 45 -5.60 7.88 -3.79
N LEU A 46 -4.77 6.86 -4.01
CA LEU A 46 -4.32 5.94 -2.97
C LEU A 46 -3.03 6.38 -2.28
N PHE A 47 -2.33 7.39 -2.80
CA PHE A 47 -1.05 7.84 -2.30
C PHE A 47 -1.14 9.19 -1.57
N THR A 48 -0.26 9.39 -0.58
CA THR A 48 0.01 10.71 -0.05
C THR A 48 0.71 11.57 -1.11
N GLU A 49 0.66 12.89 -0.96
CA GLU A 49 1.28 13.80 -1.94
C GLU A 49 2.80 13.64 -1.99
N ASP A 50 3.42 13.42 -0.85
CA ASP A 50 4.86 13.21 -0.67
C ASP A 50 5.30 11.75 -0.79
N ALA A 51 4.43 10.87 -1.25
CA ALA A 51 4.73 9.45 -1.36
C ALA A 51 5.97 9.17 -2.19
N ASP A 52 6.69 8.11 -1.85
CA ASP A 52 7.83 7.65 -2.63
C ASP A 52 7.83 6.14 -2.89
N GLN A 53 8.59 5.73 -3.87
CA GLN A 53 8.81 4.32 -4.17
C GLN A 53 10.27 4.07 -4.53
N LEU A 54 10.85 3.04 -3.92
CA LEU A 54 12.07 2.41 -4.41
C LEU A 54 11.69 1.11 -5.11
N THR A 55 11.95 1.06 -6.40
CA THR A 55 11.69 -0.15 -7.20
C THR A 55 12.74 -1.22 -6.97
N SER A 56 12.44 -2.46 -7.35
CA SER A 56 13.40 -3.58 -7.25
C SER A 56 14.62 -3.43 -8.17
N SER A 57 14.59 -2.50 -9.12
CA SER A 57 15.74 -2.14 -9.97
C SER A 57 16.59 -1.00 -9.41
N GLY A 58 16.21 -0.45 -8.25
CA GLY A 58 16.95 0.64 -7.61
C GLY A 58 16.53 2.05 -8.06
N GLU A 59 15.45 2.18 -8.85
CA GLU A 59 14.91 3.47 -9.26
C GLU A 59 14.14 4.12 -8.09
N TRP A 60 14.47 5.36 -7.77
CA TRP A 60 13.69 6.20 -6.87
C TRP A 60 12.64 7.02 -7.62
N ARG A 61 11.40 6.93 -7.16
CA ARG A 61 10.27 7.75 -7.61
C ARG A 61 9.80 8.58 -6.43
N ARG A 62 10.01 9.88 -6.47
CA ARG A 62 9.72 10.79 -5.35
C ARG A 62 8.57 11.70 -5.67
N GLY A 63 7.58 11.74 -4.79
CA GLY A 63 6.31 12.41 -4.97
C GLY A 63 5.28 11.56 -5.70
N ARG A 64 4.01 11.78 -5.38
CA ARG A 64 2.87 11.05 -5.94
C ARG A 64 2.87 11.02 -7.47
N ALA A 65 3.15 12.16 -8.12
CA ALA A 65 3.18 12.24 -9.58
C ALA A 65 4.23 11.30 -10.18
N ALA A 66 5.44 11.25 -9.62
CA ALA A 66 6.50 10.36 -10.08
C ALA A 66 6.16 8.87 -9.85
N VAL A 67 5.50 8.56 -8.73
CA VAL A 67 5.04 7.20 -8.44
C VAL A 67 3.99 6.75 -9.47
N VAL A 68 2.99 7.58 -9.75
CA VAL A 68 1.93 7.29 -10.74
C VAL A 68 2.52 7.11 -12.14
N GLN A 69 3.35 8.05 -12.57
CA GLN A 69 4.00 8.00 -13.89
C GLN A 69 4.88 6.75 -14.04
N GLY A 70 5.67 6.44 -13.02
CA GLY A 70 6.50 5.23 -13.00
C GLY A 70 5.68 3.95 -12.98
N ALA A 71 4.52 3.94 -12.32
CA ALA A 71 3.58 2.83 -12.33
C ALA A 71 3.05 2.55 -13.74
N GLN A 72 2.64 3.58 -14.46
CA GLN A 72 2.16 3.46 -15.84
C GLN A 72 3.27 2.97 -16.78
N ALA A 73 4.45 3.58 -16.73
CA ALA A 73 5.60 3.16 -17.53
C ALA A 73 5.98 1.70 -17.27
N SER A 74 5.97 1.27 -16.02
CA SER A 74 6.23 -0.13 -15.64
C SER A 74 5.15 -1.07 -16.17
N SER A 75 3.88 -0.70 -16.10
CA SER A 75 2.77 -1.51 -16.62
C SER A 75 2.80 -1.63 -18.15
N ALA A 76 3.29 -0.59 -18.85
CA ALA A 76 3.45 -0.64 -20.29
C ALA A 76 4.61 -1.56 -20.74
N ARG A 77 5.67 -1.67 -19.92
CA ARG A 77 6.85 -2.50 -20.26
C ARG A 77 6.74 -3.94 -19.79
N THR A 78 5.98 -4.20 -18.74
CA THR A 78 5.90 -5.52 -18.12
C THR A 78 4.47 -6.02 -18.20
N GLU A 79 4.24 -6.95 -19.11
CA GLU A 79 3.00 -7.72 -19.16
C GLU A 79 2.93 -8.70 -18.00
N GLY A 80 1.75 -9.17 -17.70
CA GLY A 80 1.48 -10.14 -16.65
C GLY A 80 0.57 -9.61 -15.56
N LYS A 81 0.03 -10.53 -14.80
CA LYS A 81 -0.90 -10.22 -13.70
C LYS A 81 -0.11 -9.91 -12.43
N ARG A 82 -0.41 -8.77 -11.82
CA ARG A 82 0.15 -8.34 -10.55
C ARG A 82 -0.69 -8.82 -9.39
N THR A 83 0.01 -9.29 -8.35
CA THR A 83 -0.61 -9.69 -7.09
C THR A 83 0.26 -9.20 -5.94
N ILE A 84 -0.34 -8.61 -4.91
CA ILE A 84 0.35 -8.32 -3.64
C ILE A 84 -0.41 -9.07 -2.55
N THR A 85 0.27 -10.03 -1.93
CA THR A 85 -0.25 -10.78 -0.78
C THR A 85 0.33 -10.19 0.48
N VAL A 86 -0.46 -9.40 1.20
CA VAL A 86 -0.05 -8.83 2.50
C VAL A 86 -0.03 -9.94 3.54
N GLU A 87 1.15 -10.30 4.02
CA GLU A 87 1.34 -11.33 5.03
C GLU A 87 1.17 -10.75 6.44
N THR A 88 1.72 -9.57 6.70
CA THR A 88 1.66 -8.92 8.00
C THR A 88 1.26 -7.45 7.87
N VAL A 89 0.49 -6.99 8.85
CA VAL A 89 0.24 -5.56 9.09
C VAL A 89 0.68 -5.23 10.50
N ARG A 90 1.53 -4.24 10.65
CA ARG A 90 2.02 -3.76 11.93
C ARG A 90 1.77 -2.27 12.06
N PHE A 91 1.14 -1.84 13.15
CA PHE A 91 0.95 -0.44 13.45
C PHE A 91 2.15 0.11 14.23
N LEU A 92 2.74 1.19 13.72
CA LEU A 92 3.88 1.89 14.34
C LEU A 92 3.43 3.09 15.15
N GLY A 93 2.14 3.21 15.36
CA GLY A 93 1.44 4.27 16.06
C GLY A 93 0.01 4.37 15.55
N PRO A 94 -0.80 5.34 16.04
CA PRO A 94 -2.22 5.43 15.65
C PRO A 94 -2.43 5.79 14.17
N ASP A 95 -1.45 6.41 13.54
CA ASP A 95 -1.56 6.98 12.19
C ASP A 95 -0.60 6.38 11.17
N THR A 96 0.16 5.35 11.55
CA THR A 96 1.15 4.73 10.66
C THR A 96 1.05 3.21 10.72
N ALA A 97 0.94 2.59 9.56
CA ALA A 97 0.95 1.15 9.40
C ALA A 97 2.06 0.71 8.43
N LEU A 98 2.60 -0.47 8.68
CA LEU A 98 3.52 -1.15 7.80
C LEU A 98 2.87 -2.46 7.34
N ALA A 99 2.70 -2.60 6.04
CA ALA A 99 2.18 -3.81 5.41
C ALA A 99 3.30 -4.48 4.62
N ASP A 100 3.69 -5.66 5.04
CA ASP A 100 4.73 -6.45 4.39
C ASP A 100 4.12 -7.68 3.72
N GLY A 101 4.65 -8.04 2.56
CA GLY A 101 4.15 -9.18 1.83
C GLY A 101 4.90 -9.48 0.53
N ARG A 102 4.33 -10.35 -0.24
CA ARG A 102 4.87 -10.78 -1.53
C ARG A 102 4.23 -9.98 -2.65
N TYR A 103 5.08 -9.53 -3.55
CA TYR A 103 4.66 -8.92 -4.80
C TYR A 103 5.09 -9.82 -5.95
N GLU A 104 4.11 -10.34 -6.66
CA GLU A 104 4.34 -11.26 -7.77
C GLU A 104 3.78 -10.66 -9.06
N ILE A 105 4.49 -10.87 -10.16
CA ILE A 105 4.03 -10.57 -11.50
C ILE A 105 4.11 -11.89 -12.25
N ALA A 106 2.96 -12.51 -12.52
CA ALA A 106 2.87 -13.68 -13.36
C ALA A 106 2.99 -13.23 -14.82
N ALA A 107 4.10 -13.54 -15.43
CA ALA A 107 4.42 -13.02 -16.75
C ALA A 107 3.93 -13.92 -17.86
N GLY A 108 3.44 -13.31 -18.96
CA GLY A 108 3.23 -14.00 -20.21
C GLY A 108 4.56 -14.39 -20.88
N THR A 109 5.43 -13.43 -21.17
CA THR A 109 6.58 -13.59 -22.06
C THR A 109 7.96 -13.54 -21.40
N GLY A 110 8.08 -13.13 -20.15
CA GLY A 110 9.38 -12.91 -19.47
C GLY A 110 9.64 -13.79 -18.26
N GLY A 111 8.76 -14.74 -17.96
CA GLY A 111 8.81 -15.52 -16.71
C GLY A 111 8.23 -14.74 -15.51
N ASP A 112 7.99 -15.44 -14.43
CA ASP A 112 7.44 -14.87 -13.21
C ASP A 112 8.48 -14.04 -12.48
N ARG A 113 8.05 -12.87 -11.97
CA ARG A 113 8.84 -12.07 -11.03
C ARG A 113 8.27 -12.20 -9.64
N LYS A 114 9.13 -12.53 -8.70
CA LYS A 114 8.77 -12.64 -7.28
C LYS A 114 9.63 -11.68 -6.48
N MET A 115 8.98 -10.83 -5.71
CA MET A 115 9.59 -9.77 -4.92
C MET A 115 8.96 -9.74 -3.54
N TRP A 116 9.67 -9.15 -2.59
CA TRP A 116 9.08 -8.64 -1.37
C TRP A 116 8.60 -7.21 -1.58
N ALA A 117 7.51 -6.85 -0.94
CA ALA A 117 7.04 -5.49 -0.85
C ALA A 117 6.86 -5.10 0.61
N SER A 118 7.40 -3.94 0.96
CA SER A 118 7.12 -3.27 2.22
C SER A 118 6.42 -1.96 1.92
N ILE A 119 5.21 -1.78 2.45
CA ILE A 119 4.33 -0.66 2.15
C ILE A 119 4.05 0.08 3.45
N THR A 120 4.47 1.33 3.52
CA THR A 120 4.13 2.22 4.64
C THR A 120 2.87 2.99 4.28
N LEU A 121 1.88 2.93 5.18
CA LEU A 121 0.64 3.65 5.03
C LEU A 121 0.50 4.68 6.16
N LYS A 122 -0.14 5.78 5.84
CA LYS A 122 -0.43 6.86 6.77
C LYS A 122 -1.92 7.12 6.81
N ARG A 123 -2.44 7.35 8.02
CA ARG A 123 -3.82 7.81 8.19
C ARG A 123 -3.89 9.29 7.84
N THR A 124 -4.83 9.64 6.99
CA THR A 124 -5.15 11.03 6.61
C THR A 124 -6.61 11.33 6.93
N ALA A 125 -7.02 12.58 6.76
CA ALA A 125 -8.43 12.96 6.91
C ALA A 125 -9.36 12.20 5.94
N ALA A 126 -8.82 11.73 4.81
CA ALA A 126 -9.54 10.94 3.80
C ALA A 126 -9.36 9.42 3.98
N GLY A 127 -8.83 8.95 5.12
CA GLY A 127 -8.54 7.56 5.42
C GLY A 127 -7.08 7.18 5.16
N TRP A 128 -6.80 5.88 5.16
CA TRP A 128 -5.45 5.37 4.93
C TRP A 128 -4.96 5.65 3.50
N ARG A 129 -3.68 6.03 3.37
CA ARG A 129 -3.00 6.28 2.09
C ARG A 129 -1.60 5.69 2.13
N ILE A 130 -1.12 5.26 0.99
CA ILE A 130 0.25 4.76 0.82
C ILE A 130 1.21 5.95 0.85
N ALA A 131 2.16 5.92 1.77
CA ALA A 131 3.22 6.92 1.89
C ALA A 131 4.55 6.45 1.31
N ALA A 132 4.82 5.14 1.31
CA ALA A 132 6.04 4.60 0.74
C ALA A 132 5.86 3.16 0.28
N ILE A 133 6.56 2.79 -0.80
CA ILE A 133 6.69 1.40 -1.25
C ILE A 133 8.16 1.07 -1.42
N ARG A 134 8.58 -0.08 -0.89
CA ARG A 134 9.90 -0.67 -1.12
C ARG A 134 9.72 -2.04 -1.75
N ASN A 135 10.26 -2.21 -2.95
CA ASN A 135 10.25 -3.49 -3.64
C ASN A 135 11.66 -4.08 -3.61
N MET A 136 11.76 -5.32 -3.15
CA MET A 136 13.04 -5.99 -2.94
C MET A 136 13.05 -7.33 -3.66
N LEU A 137 14.09 -7.55 -4.48
CA LEU A 137 14.34 -8.88 -5.03
C LEU A 137 15.00 -9.74 -3.96
N PRO A 138 14.60 -11.01 -3.82
CA PRO A 138 15.34 -11.96 -3.00
C PRO A 138 16.79 -12.04 -3.49
N ALA A 139 17.74 -12.02 -2.55
CA ALA A 139 19.12 -12.27 -2.87
C ALA A 139 19.27 -13.72 -3.39
N SER A 140 20.06 -13.90 -4.45
CA SER A 140 20.44 -15.25 -4.85
C SER A 140 21.26 -15.89 -3.72
N PRO A 141 21.03 -17.20 -3.41
CA PRO A 141 21.88 -17.91 -2.46
C PRO A 141 23.35 -17.76 -2.89
N ALA A 142 24.23 -17.48 -1.94
CA ALA A 142 25.66 -17.50 -2.20
C ALA A 142 26.01 -18.90 -2.80
N ARG A 143 26.65 -18.90 -3.95
CA ARG A 143 27.20 -20.17 -4.48
C ARG A 143 28.26 -20.65 -3.53
N PRO A 144 28.26 -21.95 -3.15
CA PRO A 144 29.31 -22.54 -2.35
C PRO A 144 30.67 -22.46 -3.04
#